data_d96fb05be2815ff545141ccb1bcee26d
#
_entry.id   d96fb05be2815ff545141ccb1bcee26d
#
_cell.length_a   1.000
_cell.length_b   1.000
_cell.length_c   1.000
_cell.angle_alpha   90.00
_cell.angle_beta   90.00
_cell.angle_gamma   90.00
#
_symmetry.space_group_name_H-M   'P 1'
#
loop_
_entity.id
_entity.type
_entity.pdbx_description
1 polymer ?
#
loop_
_entity_poly.entity_id
_entity_poly.type
_entity_poly.pdbx_seq_one_letter_code
_entity_poly.pdbx_strand_id
1 'polypeptide(L)'
;LYQAVLGRIRAEQDDGDSRIYKISPEGKLGQLSLDHVLGGGRFGKPPLTQYLGIPEESMGLEPTIVPQKAEIGTRYLICSDGITDMLSDGEIADILTREISVSETVELLVERALIKGGRDNITVILCELVEQEKSLFGKLLNYFL
;
A
#
# COMPACT_ATOMS: atom_id res chain seq x y z
N LEU A 1 8.99 0.28 -7.72
CA LEU A 1 8.75 0.89 -9.06
C LEU A 1 7.52 0.24 -9.68
N TYR A 2 6.40 0.98 -9.74
CA TYR A 2 5.17 0.47 -10.32
C TYR A 2 5.24 0.49 -11.83
N GLN A 3 5.11 -0.67 -12.47
CA GLN A 3 4.78 -0.74 -13.90
C GLN A 3 3.32 -1.15 -14.04
N ALA A 4 2.45 -0.17 -14.32
CA ALA A 4 1.12 -0.47 -14.84
C ALA A 4 1.29 -0.80 -16.33
N VAL A 5 1.30 -2.08 -16.67
CA VAL A 5 1.31 -2.53 -18.05
C VAL A 5 0.02 -3.33 -18.30
N LEU A 6 -0.87 -2.76 -19.12
CA LEU A 6 -2.03 -3.46 -19.69
C LEU A 6 -2.96 -4.14 -18.66
N GLY A 7 -3.49 -3.37 -17.70
CA GLY A 7 -4.53 -3.86 -16.80
C GLY A 7 -4.05 -4.82 -15.70
N ARG A 8 -2.75 -4.89 -15.45
CA ARG A 8 -2.16 -5.65 -14.34
C ARG A 8 -1.29 -4.73 -13.50
N ILE A 9 -1.55 -4.68 -12.20
CA ILE A 9 -0.68 -4.03 -11.23
C ILE A 9 0.19 -5.11 -10.60
N ARG A 10 1.49 -4.84 -10.56
CA ARG A 10 2.45 -5.68 -9.87
C ARG A 10 2.85 -4.96 -8.59
N ALA A 11 2.51 -5.50 -7.43
CA ALA A 11 3.05 -5.07 -6.16
C ALA A 11 4.32 -5.87 -5.90
N GLU A 12 5.46 -5.21 -5.91
CA GLU A 12 6.72 -5.79 -5.44
C GLU A 12 6.87 -5.37 -3.99
N GLN A 13 6.92 -6.34 -3.10
CA GLN A 13 7.07 -6.09 -1.68
C GLN A 13 8.56 -5.93 -1.36
N ASP A 14 8.88 -4.86 -0.63
CA ASP A 14 10.14 -4.76 0.09
C ASP A 14 10.11 -5.70 1.29
N ASP A 15 11.25 -6.31 1.57
CA ASP A 15 11.45 -7.15 2.74
C ASP A 15 11.37 -6.29 4.00
N GLY A 16 10.52 -6.70 4.96
CA GLY A 16 10.35 -5.96 6.20
C GLY A 16 8.95 -6.10 6.81
N ASP A 17 8.54 -5.09 7.58
CA ASP A 17 7.23 -4.94 8.22
C ASP A 17 6.39 -3.80 7.63
N SER A 18 6.87 -3.15 6.58
CA SER A 18 6.06 -2.24 5.76
C SER A 18 4.95 -3.01 5.06
N ARG A 19 3.76 -2.42 4.98
CA ARG A 19 2.59 -3.12 4.45
C ARG A 19 2.04 -2.48 3.20
N ILE A 20 1.50 -3.35 2.34
CA ILE A 20 0.71 -2.98 1.16
C ILE A 20 -0.70 -3.48 1.38
N TYR A 21 -1.67 -2.56 1.33
CA TYR A 21 -3.09 -2.87 1.37
C TYR A 21 -3.76 -2.53 0.04
N LYS A 22 -4.77 -3.33 -0.29
CA LYS A 22 -5.74 -3.05 -1.35
C LYS A 22 -7.09 -2.82 -0.71
N ILE A 23 -7.79 -1.76 -1.12
CA ILE A 23 -9.21 -1.60 -0.83
C ILE A 23 -10.00 -1.62 -2.15
N SER A 24 -10.95 -2.52 -2.24
CA SER A 24 -11.81 -2.63 -3.42
C SER A 24 -12.82 -1.46 -3.48
N PRO A 25 -13.45 -1.19 -4.65
CA PRO A 25 -14.50 -0.17 -4.76
C PRO A 25 -15.67 -0.39 -3.80
N GLU A 26 -15.92 -1.65 -3.38
CA GLU A 26 -16.96 -1.99 -2.41
C GLU A 26 -16.51 -1.81 -0.95
N GLY A 27 -15.30 -1.29 -0.73
CA GLY A 27 -14.77 -0.99 0.60
C GLY A 27 -14.14 -2.19 1.33
N LYS A 28 -13.82 -3.28 0.62
CA LYS A 28 -13.16 -4.43 1.24
C LYS A 28 -11.65 -4.24 1.29
N LEU A 29 -11.09 -4.12 2.51
CA LEU A 29 -9.65 -4.08 2.75
C LEU A 29 -9.04 -5.48 2.71
N GLY A 30 -7.88 -5.61 2.07
CA GLY A 30 -7.06 -6.81 2.11
C GLY A 30 -5.58 -6.43 2.13
N GLN A 31 -4.80 -7.02 3.04
CA GLN A 31 -3.35 -6.90 3.02
C GLN A 31 -2.80 -7.76 1.88
N LEU A 32 -1.96 -7.18 1.03
CA LEU A 32 -1.29 -7.87 -0.07
C LEU A 32 0.11 -8.34 0.30
N SER A 33 0.77 -7.60 1.18
CA SER A 33 2.11 -7.91 1.67
C SER A 33 2.06 -8.98 2.76
N LEU A 34 3.20 -9.65 2.98
CA LEU A 34 3.42 -10.52 4.13
C LEU A 34 4.45 -9.84 5.05
N ASP A 35 4.17 -9.82 6.35
CA ASP A 35 5.14 -9.31 7.31
C ASP A 35 6.25 -10.35 7.50
N HIS A 36 7.49 -9.98 7.19
CA HIS A 36 8.66 -10.85 7.38
C HIS A 36 9.23 -10.69 8.79
N VAL A 37 8.49 -11.21 9.77
CA VAL A 37 8.85 -11.15 11.19
C VAL A 37 8.93 -12.54 11.81
N LEU A 38 9.85 -12.75 12.75
CA LEU A 38 9.90 -13.98 13.55
C LEU A 38 8.71 -14.00 14.51
N GLY A 39 7.89 -15.06 14.43
CA GLY A 39 6.68 -15.17 15.22
C GLY A 39 6.88 -15.00 16.72
N GLY A 40 6.00 -14.22 17.36
CA GLY A 40 5.71 -14.24 18.78
C GLY A 40 6.83 -13.84 19.74
N GLY A 41 7.39 -12.66 19.60
CA GLY A 41 8.20 -12.07 20.66
C GLY A 41 7.36 -11.80 21.91
N ARG A 42 7.67 -12.43 23.03
CA ARG A 42 7.00 -12.18 24.33
C ARG A 42 7.22 -10.76 24.86
N PHE A 43 8.19 -10.02 24.35
CA PHE A 43 8.57 -8.66 24.75
C PHE A 43 9.16 -7.90 23.56
N GLY A 44 8.45 -6.88 23.07
CA GLY A 44 8.92 -5.97 22.02
C GLY A 44 8.51 -6.35 20.58
N LYS A 45 8.94 -5.54 19.60
CA LYS A 45 8.77 -5.85 18.17
C LYS A 45 9.51 -7.13 17.82
N PRO A 46 8.88 -8.08 17.09
CA PRO A 46 9.58 -9.26 16.62
C PRO A 46 10.70 -8.85 15.64
N PRO A 47 11.87 -9.52 15.66
CA PRO A 47 12.92 -9.24 14.72
C PRO A 47 12.51 -9.58 13.29
N LEU A 48 12.97 -8.76 12.33
CA LEU A 48 12.75 -9.00 10.91
C LEU A 48 13.50 -10.24 10.44
N THR A 49 12.87 -11.04 9.59
CA THR A 49 13.48 -12.20 8.95
C THR A 49 14.09 -11.89 7.60
N GLN A 50 13.60 -10.83 6.94
CA GLN A 50 14.13 -10.32 5.68
C GLN A 50 14.23 -8.79 5.75
N TYR A 51 15.31 -8.23 5.22
CA TYR A 51 15.57 -6.79 5.15
C TYR A 51 16.68 -6.49 4.12
N LEU A 52 16.67 -5.30 3.57
CA LEU A 52 17.73 -4.87 2.64
C LEU A 52 19.09 -4.87 3.34
N GLY A 53 20.07 -5.55 2.73
CA GLY A 53 21.41 -5.71 3.30
C GLY A 53 21.59 -6.94 4.17
N ILE A 54 20.63 -7.86 4.21
CA ILE A 54 20.82 -9.17 4.82
C ILE A 54 22.01 -9.88 4.13
N PRO A 55 22.96 -10.51 4.89
CA PRO A 55 24.05 -11.26 4.28
C PRO A 55 23.53 -12.42 3.44
N GLU A 56 24.06 -12.60 2.22
CA GLU A 56 23.66 -13.67 1.30
C GLU A 56 23.74 -15.09 1.91
N GLU A 57 24.64 -15.26 2.88
CA GLU A 57 24.84 -16.52 3.59
C GLU A 57 23.72 -16.86 4.58
N SER A 58 22.85 -15.91 4.91
CA SER A 58 21.85 -16.07 5.97
C SER A 58 20.52 -16.60 5.45
N MET A 59 19.95 -15.99 4.46
CA MET A 59 18.80 -16.41 3.64
C MET A 59 18.69 -15.37 2.51
N GLY A 60 18.60 -15.82 1.25
CA GLY A 60 18.44 -14.89 0.13
C GLY A 60 17.16 -14.07 0.26
N LEU A 61 17.17 -12.85 -0.25
CA LEU A 61 15.95 -12.04 -0.39
C LEU A 61 15.03 -12.70 -1.41
N GLU A 62 13.83 -13.08 -0.97
CA GLU A 62 12.79 -13.65 -1.84
C GLU A 62 11.62 -12.66 -1.95
N PRO A 63 11.63 -11.76 -2.97
CA PRO A 63 10.56 -10.80 -3.14
C PRO A 63 9.23 -11.50 -3.47
N THR A 64 8.19 -11.13 -2.75
CA THR A 64 6.83 -11.63 -3.00
C THR A 64 6.18 -10.81 -4.10
N ILE A 65 5.82 -11.45 -5.21
CA ILE A 65 5.13 -10.81 -6.34
C ILE A 65 3.68 -11.28 -6.39
N VAL A 66 2.74 -10.36 -6.12
CA VAL A 66 1.30 -10.65 -6.14
C VAL A 66 0.65 -9.91 -7.32
N PRO A 67 0.34 -10.61 -8.42
CA PRO A 67 -0.36 -9.97 -9.55
C PRO A 67 -1.79 -9.60 -9.14
N GLN A 68 -2.18 -8.35 -9.39
CA GLN A 68 -3.51 -7.85 -9.13
C GLN A 68 -4.22 -7.47 -10.44
N LYS A 69 -5.54 -7.72 -10.50
CA LYS A 69 -6.37 -7.18 -11.59
C LYS A 69 -6.63 -5.71 -11.30
N ALA A 70 -6.36 -4.85 -12.29
CA ALA A 70 -6.71 -3.44 -12.20
C ALA A 70 -8.24 -3.28 -12.27
N GLU A 71 -8.80 -2.54 -11.33
CA GLU A 71 -10.23 -2.24 -11.23
C GLU A 71 -10.37 -0.77 -10.83
N ILE A 72 -11.13 -0.01 -11.62
CA ILE A 72 -11.35 1.42 -11.37
C ILE A 72 -12.01 1.62 -10.00
N GLY A 73 -11.57 2.64 -9.26
CA GLY A 73 -12.01 2.90 -7.88
C GLY A 73 -11.25 2.10 -6.82
N THR A 74 -10.38 1.16 -7.22
CA THR A 74 -9.49 0.48 -6.26
C THR A 74 -8.45 1.46 -5.73
N ARG A 75 -8.23 1.47 -4.42
CA ARG A 75 -7.13 2.20 -3.77
C ARG A 75 -6.07 1.22 -3.27
N TYR A 76 -4.81 1.60 -3.38
CA TYR A 76 -3.66 0.87 -2.84
C TYR A 76 -2.91 1.77 -1.86
N LEU A 77 -2.77 1.29 -0.62
CA LEU A 77 -2.02 1.95 0.43
C LEU A 77 -0.70 1.22 0.63
N ILE A 78 0.41 1.96 0.62
CA ILE A 78 1.72 1.49 1.04
C ILE A 78 2.10 2.31 2.26
N CYS A 79 2.44 1.67 3.37
CA CYS A 79 2.78 2.37 4.59
C CYS A 79 3.88 1.65 5.37
N SER A 80 4.66 2.46 6.13
CA SER A 80 5.56 1.93 7.14
C SER A 80 4.78 1.46 8.37
N ASP A 81 5.47 0.73 9.24
CA ASP A 81 4.97 0.28 10.55
C ASP A 81 4.52 1.42 11.47
N GLY A 82 5.05 2.64 11.29
CA GLY A 82 4.55 3.83 11.99
C GLY A 82 3.05 4.11 11.81
N ILE A 83 2.41 3.56 10.76
CA ILE A 83 0.94 3.54 10.62
C ILE A 83 0.35 2.32 11.33
N THR A 84 0.83 1.12 11.04
CA THR A 84 0.21 -0.14 11.48
C THR A 84 0.45 -0.47 12.95
N ASP A 85 1.45 0.13 13.59
CA ASP A 85 1.64 0.09 15.03
C ASP A 85 0.65 1.00 15.78
N MET A 86 0.15 2.04 15.11
CA MET A 86 -0.76 3.01 15.71
C MET A 86 -2.22 2.76 15.35
N LEU A 87 -2.51 2.30 14.14
CA LEU A 87 -3.85 2.10 13.63
C LEU A 87 -4.10 0.62 13.33
N SER A 88 -5.23 0.11 13.80
CA SER A 88 -5.71 -1.21 13.42
C SER A 88 -6.18 -1.24 11.98
N ASP A 89 -6.22 -2.43 11.36
CA ASP A 89 -6.74 -2.61 10.00
C ASP A 89 -8.17 -2.08 9.84
N GLY A 90 -9.01 -2.18 10.88
CA GLY A 90 -10.36 -1.62 10.88
C GLY A 90 -10.35 -0.09 10.78
N GLU A 91 -9.49 0.59 11.53
CA GLU A 91 -9.35 2.05 11.47
C GLU A 91 -8.78 2.52 10.13
N ILE A 92 -7.83 1.76 9.58
CA ILE A 92 -7.29 2.02 8.24
C ILE A 92 -8.40 1.87 7.19
N ALA A 93 -9.20 0.80 7.26
CA ALA A 93 -10.33 0.58 6.37
C ALA A 93 -11.35 1.71 6.45
N ASP A 94 -11.73 2.13 7.66
CA ASP A 94 -12.68 3.22 7.90
C ASP A 94 -12.21 4.56 7.29
N ILE A 95 -10.90 4.81 7.30
CA ILE A 95 -10.32 6.01 6.69
C ILE A 95 -10.30 5.89 5.17
N LEU A 96 -9.86 4.75 4.64
CA LEU A 96 -9.72 4.51 3.19
C LEU A 96 -11.06 4.45 2.45
N THR A 97 -12.16 4.15 3.15
CA THR A 97 -13.52 4.09 2.57
C THR A 97 -14.24 5.43 2.54
N ARG A 98 -13.67 6.47 3.14
CA ARG A 98 -14.30 7.80 3.12
C ARG A 98 -14.31 8.39 1.73
N GLU A 99 -15.38 9.10 1.41
CA GLU A 99 -15.54 9.85 0.16
C GLU A 99 -14.79 11.20 0.23
N ILE A 100 -13.48 11.13 0.43
CA ILE A 100 -12.57 12.27 0.45
C ILE A 100 -11.43 12.04 -0.54
N SER A 101 -10.73 13.10 -0.92
CA SER A 101 -9.61 13.02 -1.86
C SER A 101 -8.47 12.14 -1.33
N VAL A 102 -7.62 11.67 -2.25
CA VAL A 102 -6.41 10.88 -1.90
C VAL A 102 -5.51 11.68 -0.93
N SER A 103 -5.35 13.00 -1.16
CA SER A 103 -4.55 13.86 -0.29
C SER A 103 -5.12 13.93 1.13
N GLU A 104 -6.42 14.24 1.27
CA GLU A 104 -7.09 14.29 2.57
C GLU A 104 -7.05 12.93 3.29
N THR A 105 -7.13 11.83 2.55
CA THR A 105 -7.03 10.49 3.12
C THR A 105 -5.64 10.23 3.71
N VAL A 106 -4.57 10.61 3.00
CA VAL A 106 -3.18 10.50 3.48
C VAL A 106 -2.97 11.36 4.72
N GLU A 107 -3.40 12.62 4.68
CA GLU A 107 -3.29 13.54 5.83
C GLU A 107 -4.00 12.97 7.05
N LEU A 108 -5.21 12.43 6.88
CA LEU A 108 -5.99 11.84 7.97
C LEU A 108 -5.33 10.58 8.55
N LEU A 109 -4.73 9.72 7.73
CA LEU A 109 -3.98 8.55 8.21
C LEU A 109 -2.80 8.97 9.09
N VAL A 110 -2.01 9.94 8.63
CA VAL A 110 -0.85 10.46 9.38
C VAL A 110 -1.31 11.14 10.67
N GLU A 111 -2.32 12.01 10.62
CA GLU A 111 -2.88 12.69 11.79
C GLU A 111 -3.34 11.69 12.86
N ARG A 112 -4.08 10.66 12.46
CA ARG A 112 -4.59 9.64 13.38
C ARG A 112 -3.47 8.84 14.03
N ALA A 113 -2.43 8.48 13.28
CA ALA A 113 -1.27 7.79 13.81
C ALA A 113 -0.50 8.69 14.82
N LEU A 114 -0.33 9.98 14.51
CA LEU A 114 0.29 10.95 15.42
C LEU A 114 -0.50 11.15 16.72
N ILE A 115 -1.83 11.29 16.63
CA ILE A 115 -2.71 11.40 17.81
C ILE A 115 -2.58 10.19 18.73
N LYS A 116 -2.38 9.00 18.18
CA LYS A 116 -2.19 7.76 18.95
C LYS A 116 -0.77 7.57 19.49
N GLY A 117 0.11 8.53 19.24
CA GLY A 117 1.43 8.57 19.87
C GLY A 117 2.60 8.76 18.92
N GLY A 118 2.45 8.46 17.61
CA GLY A 118 3.48 8.69 16.60
C GLY A 118 4.85 8.13 17.02
N ARG A 119 4.90 6.85 17.39
CA ARG A 119 6.09 6.25 18.04
C ARG A 119 7.25 6.00 17.11
N ASP A 120 7.00 6.01 15.80
CA ASP A 120 8.01 5.76 14.77
C ASP A 120 7.81 6.70 13.57
N ASN A 121 8.74 6.66 12.62
CA ASN A 121 8.64 7.38 11.36
C ASN A 121 7.40 6.91 10.58
N ILE A 122 6.62 7.87 10.09
CA ILE A 122 5.39 7.58 9.37
C ILE A 122 5.59 7.90 7.90
N THR A 123 5.49 6.87 7.05
CA THR A 123 5.50 7.02 5.59
C THR A 123 4.23 6.42 5.01
N VAL A 124 3.55 7.19 4.14
CA VAL A 124 2.30 6.78 3.50
C VAL A 124 2.33 7.14 2.03
N ILE A 125 1.97 6.20 1.18
CA ILE A 125 1.70 6.40 -0.25
C ILE A 125 0.32 5.81 -0.52
N LEU A 126 -0.58 6.62 -1.07
CA LEU A 126 -1.91 6.18 -1.48
C LEU A 126 -2.09 6.41 -2.97
N CYS A 127 -2.47 5.35 -3.69
CA CYS A 127 -2.78 5.39 -5.11
C CYS A 127 -4.24 4.98 -5.32
N GLU A 128 -4.94 5.68 -6.20
CA GLU A 128 -6.28 5.33 -6.65
C GLU A 128 -6.29 5.06 -8.15
N LEU A 129 -6.94 3.99 -8.57
CA LEU A 129 -7.15 3.69 -9.97
C LEU A 129 -8.35 4.47 -10.48
N VAL A 130 -8.09 5.44 -11.34
CA VAL A 130 -9.11 6.26 -11.98
C VAL A 130 -9.21 5.95 -13.46
N GLU A 131 -10.40 6.15 -14.04
CA GLU A 131 -10.55 6.08 -15.49
C GLU A 131 -9.78 7.24 -16.12
N GLN A 132 -8.92 6.93 -17.09
CA GLN A 132 -8.22 7.97 -17.82
C GLN A 132 -9.23 8.74 -18.69
N GLU A 133 -9.45 10.02 -18.38
CA GLU A 133 -10.19 10.89 -19.30
C GLU A 133 -9.47 10.89 -20.66
N LYS A 134 -10.17 10.42 -21.69
CA LYS A 134 -9.66 10.52 -23.06
C LYS A 134 -9.44 12.01 -23.36
N SER A 135 -8.20 12.43 -23.36
CA SER A 135 -7.81 13.79 -23.73
C SER A 135 -8.60 14.22 -24.97
N LEU A 136 -9.09 15.47 -24.99
CA LEU A 136 -9.73 16.09 -26.15
C LEU A 136 -8.94 15.87 -27.45
N PHE A 137 -7.60 15.77 -27.34
CA PHE A 137 -6.71 15.43 -28.45
C PHE A 137 -6.94 14.02 -29.00
N GLY A 138 -7.23 13.02 -28.18
CA GLY A 138 -7.57 11.66 -28.63
C GLY A 138 -8.94 11.57 -29.32
N LYS A 139 -9.89 12.43 -28.95
CA LYS A 139 -11.18 12.54 -29.65
C LYS A 139 -11.06 13.23 -31.00
N LEU A 140 -10.14 14.20 -31.14
CA LEU A 140 -9.86 14.87 -32.42
C LEU A 140 -9.13 13.95 -33.41
N LEU A 141 -8.20 13.12 -32.98
CA LEU A 141 -7.50 12.18 -33.87
C LEU A 141 -8.44 11.13 -34.49
N ASN A 142 -9.46 10.66 -33.75
CA ASN A 142 -10.46 9.73 -34.27
C ASN A 142 -11.47 10.37 -35.25
N TYR A 143 -11.47 11.69 -35.39
CA TYR A 143 -12.31 12.40 -36.36
C TYR A 143 -11.60 12.65 -37.69
N PHE A 144 -10.27 12.48 -37.74
CA PHE A 144 -9.42 12.73 -38.90
C PHE A 144 -8.79 11.46 -39.52
N LEU A 145 -9.09 10.27 -38.98
CA LEU A 145 -8.75 8.97 -39.55
C LEU A 145 -10.02 8.19 -39.92
#